data_d6951969d67ef257cf8fd8c73eab0ea0
#
_entry.id   d6951969d67ef257cf8fd8c73eab0ea0
#
_cell.length_a   1.000
_cell.length_b   1.000
_cell.length_c   1.000
_cell.angle_alpha   90.00
_cell.angle_beta   90.00
_cell.angle_gamma   90.00
#
_symmetry.space_group_name_H-M   'P 1'
#
loop_
_entity.id
_entity.type
_entity.pdbx_description
1 polymer ?
#
loop_
_entity_poly.entity_id
_entity_poly.type
_entity_poly.pdbx_seq_one_letter_code
_entity_poly.pdbx_strand_id
1 'polypeptide(L)'
;MKKCLFYGDSNTYGVDVRGGHSGARYPENQRFTGILANELKDEWKFIIEAKVGRCIPSMDFELEEFEEVIEKAGDIDLLAIMLGTNDYLSYSKPDADRVAGRMKALIDRLFINEAYSSRKADILLIAPPKLDFTGDRYYEKFSTLDGGLSKALHKVAEEEGVYFADVGSLDLPLEKDGIHLTIEAEEPVAKYLLDVFRELKVHKD
;
A
#
# COMPACT_ATOMS: atom_id res chain seq x y z
N MET A 1 -20.30 2.99 -11.23
CA MET A 1 -18.96 3.48 -10.87
C MET A 1 -18.46 2.58 -9.75
N LYS A 2 -17.31 1.96 -9.92
CA LYS A 2 -16.69 1.10 -8.90
C LYS A 2 -16.11 1.94 -7.78
N LYS A 3 -16.00 1.39 -6.58
CA LYS A 3 -15.43 2.07 -5.41
C LYS A 3 -14.21 1.31 -4.88
N CYS A 4 -13.07 2.00 -4.77
CA CYS A 4 -11.84 1.47 -4.20
C CYS A 4 -11.54 2.16 -2.88
N LEU A 5 -11.35 1.38 -1.81
CA LEU A 5 -10.71 1.83 -0.59
C LEU A 5 -9.21 1.55 -0.72
N PHE A 6 -8.40 2.62 -0.74
CA PHE A 6 -6.95 2.52 -0.75
C PHE A 6 -6.42 2.72 0.67
N TYR A 7 -5.88 1.66 1.26
CA TYR A 7 -5.38 1.64 2.64
C TYR A 7 -3.85 1.56 2.65
N GLY A 8 -3.17 2.56 3.22
CA GLY A 8 -1.72 2.63 3.13
C GLY A 8 -1.02 3.45 4.21
N ASP A 9 0.28 3.61 4.04
CA ASP A 9 1.19 4.32 4.95
C ASP A 9 1.56 5.73 4.42
N SER A 10 2.74 6.21 4.78
CA SER A 10 3.27 7.52 4.40
C SER A 10 3.46 7.70 2.90
N ASN A 11 3.82 6.65 2.14
CA ASN A 11 3.94 6.73 0.69
C ASN A 11 2.56 6.87 0.03
N THR A 12 1.54 6.18 0.53
CA THR A 12 0.14 6.39 0.08
C THR A 12 -0.40 7.75 0.51
N TYR A 13 -0.01 8.23 1.69
CA TYR A 13 -0.34 9.58 2.17
C TYR A 13 0.24 10.67 1.25
N GLY A 14 1.39 10.39 0.61
CA GLY A 14 2.14 11.35 -0.20
C GLY A 14 2.88 12.36 0.67
N VAL A 15 3.61 11.86 1.69
CA VAL A 15 4.35 12.71 2.63
C VAL A 15 5.40 13.54 1.90
N ASP A 16 5.46 14.84 2.20
CA ASP A 16 6.53 15.73 1.78
C ASP A 16 7.52 15.90 2.95
N VAL A 17 8.59 15.11 2.94
CA VAL A 17 9.62 15.17 4.00
C VAL A 17 10.39 16.51 4.01
N ARG A 18 10.33 17.28 2.92
CA ARG A 18 10.95 18.61 2.78
C ARG A 18 10.01 19.74 3.18
N GLY A 19 8.74 19.45 3.42
CA GLY A 19 7.70 20.44 3.68
C GLY A 19 7.83 21.22 5.00
N GLY A 20 8.86 20.95 5.81
CA GLY A 20 9.25 21.75 6.96
C GLY A 20 8.37 21.61 8.20
N HIS A 21 7.33 20.77 8.18
CA HIS A 21 6.49 20.48 9.34
C HIS A 21 6.00 19.03 9.33
N SER A 22 5.70 18.49 10.51
CA SER A 22 5.16 17.13 10.63
C SER A 22 3.82 17.02 9.90
N GLY A 23 3.70 16.02 9.04
CA GLY A 23 2.50 15.78 8.24
C GLY A 23 2.39 16.64 6.98
N ALA A 24 3.47 17.32 6.55
CA ALA A 24 3.51 17.93 5.23
C ALA A 24 3.21 16.89 4.15
N ARG A 25 2.51 17.32 3.11
CA ARG A 25 1.97 16.42 2.09
C ARG A 25 2.04 17.07 0.72
N TYR A 26 2.43 16.31 -0.30
CA TYR A 26 2.37 16.80 -1.67
C TYR A 26 0.95 17.22 -2.05
N PRO A 27 0.78 18.19 -2.97
CA PRO A 27 -0.53 18.57 -3.50
C PRO A 27 -1.29 17.36 -4.05
N GLU A 28 -2.61 17.34 -3.89
CA GLU A 28 -3.44 16.19 -4.28
C GLU A 28 -3.25 15.78 -5.74
N ASN A 29 -3.21 16.74 -6.63
CA ASN A 29 -3.03 16.52 -8.05
C ASN A 29 -1.60 16.07 -8.46
N GLN A 30 -0.67 16.01 -7.53
CA GLN A 30 0.70 15.57 -7.75
C GLN A 30 1.00 14.23 -7.07
N ARG A 31 0.12 13.75 -6.17
CA ARG A 31 0.24 12.44 -5.55
C ARG A 31 -0.27 11.35 -6.48
N PHE A 32 0.34 10.18 -6.46
CA PHE A 32 -0.09 9.06 -7.31
C PHE A 32 -1.57 8.71 -7.08
N THR A 33 -2.05 8.78 -5.85
CA THR A 33 -3.45 8.53 -5.51
C THR A 33 -4.41 9.55 -6.12
N GLY A 34 -4.02 10.82 -6.15
CA GLY A 34 -4.82 11.88 -6.74
C GLY A 34 -4.79 11.86 -8.27
N ILE A 35 -3.61 11.57 -8.86
CA ILE A 35 -3.46 11.37 -10.31
C ILE A 35 -4.33 10.20 -10.77
N LEU A 36 -4.24 9.05 -10.09
CA LEU A 36 -5.03 7.87 -10.37
C LEU A 36 -6.54 8.15 -10.27
N ALA A 37 -6.96 8.86 -9.21
CA ALA A 37 -8.35 9.24 -9.01
C ALA A 37 -8.89 10.17 -10.12
N ASN A 38 -8.06 11.08 -10.63
CA ASN A 38 -8.43 11.95 -11.73
C ASN A 38 -8.54 11.19 -13.07
N GLU A 39 -7.57 10.32 -13.37
CA GLU A 39 -7.53 9.54 -14.61
C GLU A 39 -8.70 8.53 -14.72
N LEU A 40 -9.12 7.97 -13.59
CA LEU A 40 -10.16 6.93 -13.52
C LEU A 40 -11.51 7.45 -13.00
N LYS A 41 -11.71 8.76 -12.91
CA LYS A 41 -12.88 9.40 -12.28
C LYS A 41 -14.25 8.98 -12.85
N ASP A 42 -14.30 8.54 -14.10
CA ASP A 42 -15.52 8.10 -14.76
C ASP A 42 -15.83 6.60 -14.50
N GLU A 43 -14.83 5.85 -14.03
CA GLU A 43 -14.92 4.42 -13.77
C GLU A 43 -14.88 4.09 -12.28
N TRP A 44 -14.02 4.80 -11.51
CA TRP A 44 -13.73 4.52 -10.11
C TRP A 44 -13.93 5.74 -9.21
N LYS A 45 -14.45 5.50 -8.02
CA LYS A 45 -14.39 6.41 -6.88
C LYS A 45 -13.37 5.89 -5.88
N PHE A 46 -12.33 6.68 -5.61
CA PHE A 46 -11.32 6.34 -4.63
C PHE A 46 -11.63 6.95 -3.26
N ILE A 47 -11.45 6.15 -2.21
CA ILE A 47 -11.40 6.56 -0.81
C ILE A 47 -9.96 6.29 -0.37
N ILE A 48 -9.23 7.33 -0.02
CA ILE A 48 -7.82 7.22 0.37
C ILE A 48 -7.71 7.32 1.89
N GLU A 49 -7.37 6.20 2.51
CA GLU A 49 -7.16 6.08 3.95
C GLU A 49 -5.69 5.75 4.21
N ALA A 50 -4.90 6.78 4.47
CA ALA A 50 -3.45 6.66 4.62
C ALA A 50 -2.96 7.40 5.87
N LYS A 51 -1.99 6.81 6.57
CA LYS A 51 -1.45 7.33 7.83
C LYS A 51 0.06 7.14 7.88
N VAL A 52 0.79 8.20 8.17
CA VAL A 52 2.25 8.14 8.32
C VAL A 52 2.62 7.15 9.43
N GLY A 53 3.58 6.27 9.15
CA GLY A 53 4.05 5.26 10.10
C GLY A 53 3.13 4.05 10.27
N ARG A 54 2.06 3.90 9.44
CA ARG A 54 1.14 2.76 9.56
C ARG A 54 1.84 1.45 9.26
N CYS A 55 1.75 0.52 10.20
CA CYS A 55 2.08 -0.88 10.01
C CYS A 55 0.86 -1.69 9.55
N ILE A 56 1.08 -2.95 9.18
CA ILE A 56 0.01 -3.91 8.92
C ILE A 56 -0.76 -4.13 10.24
N PRO A 57 -2.07 -3.89 10.29
CA PRO A 57 -2.87 -4.12 11.50
C PRO A 57 -2.72 -5.54 12.04
N SER A 58 -2.41 -5.67 13.33
CA SER A 58 -2.16 -6.97 13.95
C SER A 58 -2.53 -7.03 15.44
N MET A 59 -2.62 -5.88 16.11
CA MET A 59 -3.13 -5.79 17.46
C MET A 59 -4.64 -5.51 17.43
N ASP A 60 -5.37 -5.93 18.46
CA ASP A 60 -6.82 -5.84 18.48
C ASP A 60 -7.32 -4.43 18.16
N PHE A 61 -6.75 -3.39 18.75
CA PHE A 61 -7.16 -2.01 18.50
C PHE A 61 -6.83 -1.52 17.06
N GLU A 62 -5.75 -2.03 16.44
CA GLU A 62 -5.41 -1.71 15.04
C GLU A 62 -6.37 -2.39 14.07
N LEU A 63 -6.77 -3.61 14.41
CA LEU A 63 -7.75 -4.38 13.65
C LEU A 63 -9.14 -3.76 13.76
N GLU A 64 -9.54 -3.31 14.96
CA GLU A 64 -10.78 -2.58 15.18
C GLU A 64 -10.81 -1.26 14.38
N GLU A 65 -9.72 -0.45 14.43
CA GLU A 65 -9.60 0.78 13.62
C GLU A 65 -9.72 0.47 12.13
N PHE A 66 -9.09 -0.60 11.66
CA PHE A 66 -9.15 -1.02 10.25
C PHE A 66 -10.55 -1.46 9.83
N GLU A 67 -11.24 -2.25 10.65
CA GLU A 67 -12.62 -2.68 10.42
C GLU A 67 -13.58 -1.47 10.38
N GLU A 68 -13.43 -0.50 11.30
CA GLU A 68 -14.20 0.74 11.26
C GLU A 68 -13.98 1.54 9.96
N VAL A 69 -12.75 1.56 9.44
CA VAL A 69 -12.44 2.22 8.16
C VAL A 69 -13.21 1.55 7.01
N ILE A 70 -13.22 0.22 6.97
CA ILE A 70 -13.98 -0.55 5.97
C ILE A 70 -15.48 -0.29 6.11
N GLU A 71 -16.01 -0.27 7.32
CA GLU A 71 -17.43 0.01 7.57
C GLU A 71 -17.82 1.42 7.12
N LYS A 72 -17.02 2.43 7.45
CA LYS A 72 -17.22 3.83 7.03
C LYS A 72 -17.12 4.01 5.52
N ALA A 73 -16.28 3.24 4.85
CA ALA A 73 -16.20 3.25 3.39
C ALA A 73 -17.50 2.74 2.72
N GLY A 74 -18.26 1.93 3.43
CA GLY A 74 -19.51 1.32 2.93
C GLY A 74 -19.22 0.26 1.86
N ASP A 75 -20.13 0.13 0.89
CA ASP A 75 -19.93 -0.86 -0.17
C ASP A 75 -18.74 -0.44 -1.05
N ILE A 76 -17.70 -1.27 -1.03
CA ILE A 76 -16.51 -1.14 -1.87
C ILE A 76 -16.44 -2.34 -2.82
N ASP A 77 -15.91 -2.10 -4.02
CA ASP A 77 -15.66 -3.16 -5.01
C ASP A 77 -14.21 -3.69 -4.88
N LEU A 78 -13.29 -2.87 -4.36
CA LEU A 78 -11.87 -3.20 -4.23
C LEU A 78 -11.29 -2.60 -2.94
N LEU A 79 -10.51 -3.39 -2.22
CA LEU A 79 -9.63 -2.96 -1.15
C LEU A 79 -8.18 -3.06 -1.64
N ALA A 80 -7.55 -1.91 -1.90
CA ALA A 80 -6.14 -1.82 -2.26
C ALA A 80 -5.29 -1.56 -1.00
N ILE A 81 -4.35 -2.46 -0.69
CA ILE A 81 -3.49 -2.38 0.50
C ILE A 81 -2.04 -2.19 0.06
N MET A 82 -1.42 -1.08 0.45
CA MET A 82 0.02 -0.84 0.27
C MET A 82 0.67 -0.57 1.63
N LEU A 83 1.16 -1.63 2.26
CA LEU A 83 1.78 -1.63 3.60
C LEU A 83 2.96 -2.62 3.63
N GLY A 84 3.73 -2.56 4.70
CA GLY A 84 4.84 -3.45 4.99
C GLY A 84 6.18 -2.75 5.21
N THR A 85 6.35 -1.53 4.70
CA THR A 85 7.56 -0.70 4.89
C THR A 85 7.86 -0.51 6.38
N ASN A 86 6.88 -0.01 7.14
CA ASN A 86 7.07 0.27 8.57
C ASN A 86 7.23 -1.01 9.39
N ASP A 87 6.57 -2.09 9.02
CA ASP A 87 6.77 -3.41 9.62
C ASP A 87 8.21 -3.88 9.44
N TYR A 88 8.70 -3.83 8.19
CA TYR A 88 10.04 -4.27 7.85
C TYR A 88 11.11 -3.48 8.62
N LEU A 89 10.93 -2.16 8.76
CA LEU A 89 11.83 -1.28 9.50
C LEU A 89 11.70 -1.40 11.02
N SER A 90 10.59 -1.91 11.55
CA SER A 90 10.36 -2.05 13.00
C SER A 90 11.13 -3.21 13.64
N TYR A 91 11.63 -4.13 12.85
CA TYR A 91 12.35 -5.30 13.35
C TYR A 91 13.83 -4.99 13.61
N SER A 92 14.45 -5.71 14.53
CA SER A 92 15.88 -5.59 14.79
C SER A 92 16.76 -6.09 13.63
N LYS A 93 16.19 -6.91 12.77
CA LYS A 93 16.81 -7.47 11.55
C LYS A 93 15.79 -7.47 10.42
N PRO A 94 16.23 -7.33 9.16
CA PRO A 94 15.38 -7.51 7.99
C PRO A 94 14.69 -8.88 8.02
N ASP A 95 13.38 -8.89 7.83
CA ASP A 95 12.59 -10.14 7.85
C ASP A 95 11.34 -9.98 6.97
N ALA A 96 11.51 -10.20 5.67
CA ALA A 96 10.44 -10.10 4.68
C ALA A 96 9.36 -11.17 4.90
N ASP A 97 9.76 -12.38 5.31
CA ASP A 97 8.82 -13.48 5.57
C ASP A 97 7.91 -13.16 6.74
N ARG A 98 8.42 -12.49 7.77
CA ARG A 98 7.62 -12.05 8.91
C ARG A 98 6.62 -10.97 8.51
N VAL A 99 6.99 -10.02 7.64
CA VAL A 99 6.06 -9.03 7.09
C VAL A 99 4.98 -9.72 6.27
N ALA A 100 5.37 -10.64 5.39
CA ALA A 100 4.45 -11.44 4.59
C ALA A 100 3.47 -12.25 5.47
N GLY A 101 3.96 -12.86 6.54
CA GLY A 101 3.12 -13.58 7.50
C GLY A 101 2.08 -12.69 8.18
N ARG A 102 2.42 -11.44 8.52
CA ARG A 102 1.45 -10.46 9.04
C ARG A 102 0.41 -10.07 8.00
N MET A 103 0.83 -9.85 6.75
CA MET A 103 -0.09 -9.52 5.66
C MET A 103 -1.04 -10.69 5.38
N LYS A 104 -0.52 -11.92 5.34
CA LYS A 104 -1.35 -13.11 5.21
C LYS A 104 -2.40 -13.17 6.32
N ALA A 105 -2.00 -13.01 7.58
CA ALA A 105 -2.92 -13.05 8.71
C ALA A 105 -4.02 -11.96 8.63
N LEU A 106 -3.69 -10.77 8.10
CA LEU A 106 -4.68 -9.71 7.86
C LEU A 106 -5.68 -10.13 6.78
N ILE A 107 -5.21 -10.69 5.66
CA ILE A 107 -6.06 -11.15 4.55
C ILE A 107 -6.96 -12.30 5.01
N ASP A 108 -6.41 -13.30 5.72
CA ASP A 108 -7.17 -14.41 6.32
C ASP A 108 -8.31 -13.87 7.20
N ARG A 109 -8.02 -12.85 8.04
CA ARG A 109 -9.02 -12.23 8.90
C ARG A 109 -10.12 -11.54 8.09
N LEU A 110 -9.77 -10.86 7.00
CA LEU A 110 -10.76 -10.24 6.12
C LEU A 110 -11.73 -11.28 5.53
N PHE A 111 -11.24 -12.42 5.10
CA PHE A 111 -12.08 -13.46 4.51
C PHE A 111 -13.07 -14.09 5.51
N ILE A 112 -12.73 -14.14 6.79
CA ILE A 112 -13.64 -14.63 7.84
C ILE A 112 -14.48 -13.52 8.49
N ASN A 113 -14.13 -12.26 8.30
CA ASN A 113 -14.89 -11.13 8.84
C ASN A 113 -16.21 -10.95 8.05
N GLU A 114 -17.33 -11.11 8.74
CA GLU A 114 -18.66 -11.11 8.12
C GLU A 114 -18.98 -9.76 7.44
N ALA A 115 -18.54 -8.65 8.02
CA ALA A 115 -18.76 -7.32 7.45
C ALA A 115 -18.01 -7.12 6.13
N TYR A 116 -16.83 -7.74 5.95
CA TYR A 116 -16.07 -7.68 4.71
C TYR A 116 -16.54 -8.75 3.71
N SER A 117 -16.64 -10.00 4.14
CA SER A 117 -16.99 -11.13 3.26
C SER A 117 -18.37 -11.01 2.63
N SER A 118 -19.32 -10.37 3.34
CA SER A 118 -20.66 -10.09 2.80
C SER A 118 -20.65 -9.08 1.64
N ARG A 119 -19.62 -8.24 1.53
CA ARG A 119 -19.48 -7.22 0.48
C ARG A 119 -18.84 -7.76 -0.80
N LYS A 120 -18.22 -8.93 -0.73
CA LYS A 120 -17.51 -9.57 -1.86
C LYS A 120 -16.50 -8.66 -2.57
N ALA A 121 -15.89 -7.73 -1.83
CA ALA A 121 -14.88 -6.86 -2.39
C ALA A 121 -13.61 -7.66 -2.72
N ASP A 122 -13.02 -7.38 -3.87
CA ASP A 122 -11.72 -7.95 -4.22
C ASP A 122 -10.60 -7.25 -3.43
N ILE A 123 -9.46 -7.92 -3.27
CA ILE A 123 -8.26 -7.36 -2.66
C ILE A 123 -7.18 -7.17 -3.72
N LEU A 124 -6.55 -5.99 -3.73
CA LEU A 124 -5.33 -5.71 -4.44
C LEU A 124 -4.20 -5.47 -3.43
N LEU A 125 -3.32 -6.45 -3.28
CA LEU A 125 -2.10 -6.30 -2.50
C LEU A 125 -1.05 -5.59 -3.34
N ILE A 126 -0.53 -4.47 -2.83
CA ILE A 126 0.48 -3.68 -3.52
C ILE A 126 1.79 -3.74 -2.73
N ALA A 127 2.84 -4.30 -3.32
CA ALA A 127 4.17 -4.23 -2.74
C ALA A 127 4.64 -2.76 -2.72
N PRO A 128 5.14 -2.25 -1.57
CA PRO A 128 5.58 -0.87 -1.44
C PRO A 128 6.86 -0.61 -2.27
N PRO A 129 7.22 0.67 -2.49
CA PRO A 129 8.50 1.04 -3.07
C PRO A 129 9.68 0.36 -2.37
N LYS A 130 10.76 0.14 -3.10
CA LYS A 130 12.01 -0.35 -2.51
C LYS A 130 12.52 0.63 -1.45
N LEU A 131 13.20 0.09 -0.45
CA LEU A 131 14.01 0.84 0.49
C LEU A 131 15.45 0.88 -0.04
N ASP A 132 16.06 2.06 -0.03
CA ASP A 132 17.44 2.23 -0.43
C ASP A 132 18.25 3.00 0.63
N PHE A 133 19.01 2.26 1.40
CA PHE A 133 19.92 2.78 2.41
C PHE A 133 21.39 2.59 2.00
N THR A 134 21.67 2.58 0.69
CA THR A 134 23.02 2.39 0.17
C THR A 134 23.98 3.42 0.76
N GLY A 135 25.03 2.93 1.40
CA GLY A 135 26.04 3.75 2.08
C GLY A 135 25.69 4.17 3.51
N ASP A 136 24.52 3.82 4.02
CA ASP A 136 24.20 4.01 5.44
C ASP A 136 24.70 2.84 6.28
N ARG A 137 25.69 3.10 7.13
CA ARG A 137 26.36 2.07 7.95
C ARG A 137 25.42 1.23 8.82
N TYR A 138 24.28 1.81 9.25
CA TYR A 138 23.35 1.18 10.19
C TYR A 138 22.13 0.57 9.49
N TYR A 139 21.64 1.22 8.44
CA TYR A 139 20.40 0.88 7.78
C TYR A 139 20.56 0.12 6.47
N GLU A 140 21.77 0.06 5.87
CA GLU A 140 22.01 -0.61 4.59
C GLU A 140 21.47 -2.05 4.53
N LYS A 141 21.52 -2.77 5.65
CA LYS A 141 20.95 -4.11 5.79
C LYS A 141 19.42 -4.16 5.55
N PHE A 142 18.72 -3.04 5.72
CA PHE A 142 17.30 -2.93 5.47
C PHE A 142 16.94 -2.51 4.04
N SER A 143 17.92 -2.31 3.18
CA SER A 143 17.63 -2.07 1.76
C SER A 143 16.92 -3.28 1.16
N THR A 144 15.90 -3.00 0.35
CA THR A 144 15.11 -4.04 -0.33
C THR A 144 15.35 -4.07 -1.84
N LEU A 145 16.53 -3.61 -2.26
CA LEU A 145 16.92 -3.52 -3.68
C LEU A 145 16.94 -4.89 -4.39
N ASP A 146 17.09 -5.98 -3.63
CA ASP A 146 17.04 -7.34 -4.11
C ASP A 146 15.60 -7.84 -4.41
N GLY A 147 14.59 -7.03 -4.07
CA GLY A 147 13.18 -7.35 -4.23
C GLY A 147 12.66 -8.41 -3.26
N GLY A 148 13.37 -8.69 -2.16
CA GLY A 148 12.99 -9.72 -1.21
C GLY A 148 11.61 -9.49 -0.56
N LEU A 149 11.30 -8.25 -0.17
CA LEU A 149 10.00 -7.88 0.38
C LEU A 149 8.86 -8.04 -0.64
N SER A 150 9.08 -7.58 -1.87
CA SER A 150 8.10 -7.71 -2.95
C SER A 150 7.81 -9.17 -3.27
N LYS A 151 8.85 -10.02 -3.38
CA LYS A 151 8.68 -11.45 -3.62
C LYS A 151 7.91 -12.16 -2.50
N ALA A 152 8.17 -11.79 -1.25
CA ALA A 152 7.46 -12.36 -0.10
C ALA A 152 5.97 -11.98 -0.10
N LEU A 153 5.64 -10.73 -0.43
CA LEU A 153 4.26 -10.27 -0.56
C LEU A 153 3.55 -10.86 -1.79
N HIS A 154 4.26 -11.03 -2.91
CA HIS A 154 3.71 -11.69 -4.11
C HIS A 154 3.28 -13.13 -3.79
N LYS A 155 4.12 -13.86 -3.07
CA LYS A 155 3.77 -15.22 -2.63
C LYS A 155 2.50 -15.24 -1.79
N VAL A 156 2.30 -14.28 -0.90
CA VAL A 156 1.04 -14.16 -0.15
C VAL A 156 -0.14 -13.93 -1.09
N ALA A 157 0.00 -13.05 -2.08
CA ALA A 157 -1.08 -12.79 -3.02
C ALA A 157 -1.45 -14.04 -3.84
N GLU A 158 -0.47 -14.83 -4.25
CA GLU A 158 -0.70 -16.12 -4.94
C GLU A 158 -1.40 -17.13 -4.02
N GLU A 159 -0.94 -17.27 -2.76
CA GLU A 159 -1.51 -18.22 -1.79
C GLU A 159 -2.95 -17.85 -1.41
N GLU A 160 -3.26 -16.58 -1.29
CA GLU A 160 -4.59 -16.09 -0.90
C GLU A 160 -5.52 -15.84 -2.10
N GLY A 161 -5.02 -15.97 -3.33
CA GLY A 161 -5.81 -15.75 -4.54
C GLY A 161 -6.29 -14.32 -4.72
N VAL A 162 -5.49 -13.33 -4.28
CA VAL A 162 -5.79 -11.89 -4.41
C VAL A 162 -4.96 -11.26 -5.52
N TYR A 163 -5.41 -10.11 -6.03
CA TYR A 163 -4.64 -9.37 -7.03
C TYR A 163 -3.34 -8.83 -6.45
N PHE A 164 -2.32 -8.70 -7.30
CA PHE A 164 -1.02 -8.20 -6.90
C PHE A 164 -0.52 -7.11 -7.85
N ALA A 165 0.11 -6.07 -7.27
CA ALA A 165 0.85 -5.05 -8.00
C ALA A 165 2.21 -4.82 -7.34
N ASP A 166 3.27 -4.69 -8.13
CA ASP A 166 4.64 -4.56 -7.63
C ASP A 166 5.22 -3.16 -7.89
N VAL A 167 4.89 -2.20 -7.05
CA VAL A 167 5.52 -0.88 -7.08
C VAL A 167 7.00 -0.98 -6.72
N GLY A 168 7.38 -1.97 -5.91
CA GLY A 168 8.77 -2.27 -5.58
C GLY A 168 9.63 -2.71 -6.79
N SER A 169 9.03 -3.12 -7.91
CA SER A 169 9.78 -3.44 -9.13
C SER A 169 10.24 -2.21 -9.91
N LEU A 170 9.63 -1.06 -9.66
CA LEU A 170 9.93 0.17 -10.36
C LEU A 170 11.26 0.78 -9.89
N ASP A 171 11.95 1.45 -10.80
CA ASP A 171 13.13 2.26 -10.48
C ASP A 171 12.66 3.70 -10.16
N LEU A 172 12.41 3.96 -8.89
CA LEU A 172 11.79 5.20 -8.42
C LEU A 172 12.79 6.03 -7.61
N PRO A 173 12.87 7.34 -7.85
CA PRO A 173 13.65 8.21 -7.00
C PRO A 173 13.04 8.30 -5.59
N LEU A 174 13.90 8.15 -4.58
CA LEU A 174 13.53 8.28 -3.17
C LEU A 174 14.10 9.56 -2.58
N GLU A 175 13.47 10.04 -1.53
CA GLU A 175 14.01 11.10 -0.69
C GLU A 175 15.29 10.61 0.03
N LYS A 176 16.04 11.54 0.59
CA LYS A 176 17.34 11.25 1.24
C LYS A 176 17.26 10.26 2.40
N ASP A 177 16.05 10.03 2.91
CA ASP A 177 15.84 9.03 3.97
C ASP A 177 15.81 7.59 3.45
N GLY A 178 15.81 7.39 2.13
CA GLY A 178 15.80 6.07 1.49
C GLY A 178 14.46 5.32 1.64
N ILE A 179 13.39 6.00 2.05
CA ILE A 179 12.08 5.42 2.38
C ILE A 179 10.97 6.04 1.52
N HIS A 180 10.92 7.38 1.50
CA HIS A 180 9.81 8.11 0.93
C HIS A 180 10.03 8.43 -0.54
N LEU A 181 8.96 8.33 -1.30
CA LEU A 181 8.95 8.73 -2.71
C LEU A 181 9.22 10.24 -2.82
N THR A 182 10.04 10.63 -3.81
CA THR A 182 10.09 12.03 -4.21
C THR A 182 8.84 12.39 -5.01
N ILE A 183 8.59 13.69 -5.19
CA ILE A 183 7.45 14.13 -6.00
C ILE A 183 7.53 13.65 -7.45
N GLU A 184 8.75 13.49 -7.97
CA GLU A 184 9.00 12.98 -9.32
C GLU A 184 8.68 11.48 -9.47
N ALA A 185 8.62 10.73 -8.36
CA ALA A 185 8.25 9.33 -8.36
C ALA A 185 6.74 9.10 -8.39
N GLU A 186 5.95 10.07 -8.01
CA GLU A 186 4.48 9.94 -7.86
C GLU A 186 3.80 9.64 -9.20
N GLU A 187 4.18 10.33 -10.29
CA GLU A 187 3.60 10.10 -11.62
C GLU A 187 3.94 8.71 -12.18
N PRO A 188 5.18 8.21 -12.15
CA PRO A 188 5.50 6.82 -12.51
C PRO A 188 4.70 5.77 -11.75
N VAL A 189 4.51 5.94 -10.42
CA VAL A 189 3.67 5.04 -9.62
C VAL A 189 2.22 5.10 -10.08
N ALA A 190 1.68 6.31 -10.30
CA ALA A 190 0.32 6.48 -10.79
C ALA A 190 0.11 5.80 -12.14
N LYS A 191 1.05 5.98 -13.07
CA LYS A 191 0.98 5.37 -14.40
C LYS A 191 1.00 3.84 -14.33
N TYR A 192 1.88 3.26 -13.53
CA TYR A 192 1.93 1.82 -13.33
C TYR A 192 0.60 1.29 -12.75
N LEU A 193 0.09 1.93 -11.69
CA LEU A 193 -1.16 1.51 -11.09
C LEU A 193 -2.37 1.74 -12.00
N LEU A 194 -2.35 2.77 -12.87
CA LEU A 194 -3.38 3.00 -13.87
C LEU A 194 -3.51 1.80 -14.82
N ASP A 195 -2.39 1.24 -15.28
CA ASP A 195 -2.39 0.07 -16.13
C ASP A 195 -2.92 -1.16 -15.37
N VAL A 196 -2.51 -1.34 -14.10
CA VAL A 196 -3.05 -2.39 -13.21
C VAL A 196 -4.57 -2.27 -13.08
N PHE A 197 -5.10 -1.07 -12.75
CA PHE A 197 -6.54 -0.86 -12.55
C PHE A 197 -7.36 -1.09 -13.81
N ARG A 198 -6.81 -0.84 -15.00
CA ARG A 198 -7.46 -1.11 -16.31
C ARG A 198 -7.57 -2.61 -16.60
N GLU A 199 -6.64 -3.40 -16.09
CA GLU A 199 -6.62 -4.86 -16.29
C GLU A 199 -7.44 -5.62 -15.23
N LEU A 200 -7.75 -4.99 -14.08
CA LEU A 200 -8.51 -5.62 -13.01
C LEU A 200 -9.92 -6.02 -13.46
N LYS A 201 -10.23 -7.29 -13.31
CA LYS A 201 -11.56 -7.86 -13.54
C LYS A 201 -12.33 -7.95 -12.21
N VAL A 202 -12.50 -6.80 -11.56
CA VAL A 202 -13.25 -6.72 -10.30
C VAL A 202 -14.68 -7.14 -10.54
N HIS A 203 -15.14 -8.13 -9.79
CA HIS A 203 -16.48 -8.67 -9.91
C HIS A 203 -17.52 -7.62 -9.51
N LYS A 204 -18.49 -7.37 -10.40
CA LYS A 204 -19.76 -6.75 -10.04
C LYS A 204 -20.79 -7.87 -9.99
N ASP A 205 -21.40 -8.08 -8.84
CA ASP A 205 -22.67 -8.80 -8.76
C ASP A 205 -23.82 -7.97 -9.33
#